data_d9bcb32c7f098921f61982792c176f79
#
_entry.id   d9bcb32c7f098921f61982792c176f79
#
_cell.length_a   1.000
_cell.length_b   1.000
_cell.length_c   1.000
_cell.angle_alpha   90.00
_cell.angle_beta   90.00
_cell.angle_gamma   90.00
#
_symmetry.space_group_name_H-M   'P 1'
#
loop_
_entity.id
_entity.type
_entity.pdbx_description
1 polymer ?
#
loop_
_entity_poly.entity_id
_entity_poly.type
_entity_poly.pdbx_seq_one_letter_code
_entity_poly.pdbx_strand_id
1 'polypeptide(L)'
;MTTQIATDTELSAVNSILGSIGQSPVTTLGTVTTDVTNTGQEIANTFANPQIAMIHGLLMEVTKDVQNEGWHFNKEDHVLRSPDSNGHYTIPTNYLRYDVHEGLSDRTKDVVRKDGKLYDNVNHTFVFSGDHYFDITYLLAFNDVPPA
;
A
#
# COMPACT_ATOMS: atom_id res chain seq x y z
N MET A 1 28.42 2.36 -18.93
CA MET A 1 27.08 2.46 -19.55
C MET A 1 26.04 2.28 -18.46
N THR A 2 25.29 3.32 -18.17
CA THR A 2 24.25 3.24 -17.14
C THR A 2 22.99 2.71 -17.81
N THR A 3 22.53 1.54 -17.39
CA THR A 3 21.25 1.03 -17.85
C THR A 3 20.15 1.80 -17.12
N GLN A 4 19.46 2.66 -17.82
CA GLN A 4 18.34 3.39 -17.28
C GLN A 4 17.10 2.48 -17.38
N ILE A 5 16.63 2.01 -16.23
CA ILE A 5 15.36 1.28 -16.16
C ILE A 5 14.26 2.32 -16.15
N ALA A 6 13.50 2.39 -17.25
CA ALA A 6 12.32 3.24 -17.30
C ALA A 6 11.23 2.61 -16.41
N THR A 7 10.82 3.33 -15.38
CA THR A 7 9.67 2.96 -14.56
C THR A 7 8.40 3.46 -15.25
N ASP A 8 7.37 2.62 -15.28
CA ASP A 8 6.05 3.06 -15.72
C ASP A 8 5.49 4.07 -14.71
N THR A 9 4.99 5.18 -15.23
CA THR A 9 4.30 6.18 -14.41
C THR A 9 2.79 6.00 -14.50
N GLU A 10 2.06 6.52 -13.53
CA GLU A 10 0.59 6.52 -13.58
C GLU A 10 0.06 7.17 -14.86
N LEU A 11 0.69 8.26 -15.29
CA LEU A 11 0.31 8.94 -16.54
C LEU A 11 0.53 8.05 -17.76
N SER A 12 1.67 7.35 -17.84
CA SER A 12 1.95 6.46 -18.98
C SER A 12 0.99 5.27 -19.01
N ALA A 13 0.67 4.71 -17.85
CA ALA A 13 -0.28 3.61 -17.74
C ALA A 13 -1.71 4.04 -18.14
N VAL A 14 -2.18 5.19 -17.68
CA VAL A 14 -3.48 5.74 -18.07
C VAL A 14 -3.53 6.00 -19.58
N ASN A 15 -2.47 6.57 -20.16
CA ASN A 15 -2.40 6.81 -21.61
C ASN A 15 -2.37 5.51 -22.42
N SER A 16 -1.74 4.46 -21.92
CA SER A 16 -1.78 3.13 -22.54
C SER A 16 -3.21 2.56 -22.56
N ILE A 17 -3.95 2.72 -21.48
CA ILE A 17 -5.36 2.30 -21.41
C ILE A 17 -6.20 3.13 -22.36
N LEU A 18 -6.03 4.46 -22.38
CA LEU A 18 -6.73 5.35 -23.31
C LEU A 18 -6.49 4.95 -24.77
N GLY A 19 -5.23 4.67 -25.13
CA GLY A 19 -4.87 4.20 -26.45
C GLY A 19 -5.54 2.89 -26.84
N SER A 20 -5.67 1.97 -25.89
CA SER A 20 -6.32 0.67 -26.13
C SER A 20 -7.82 0.78 -26.44
N ILE A 21 -8.48 1.81 -25.95
CA ILE A 21 -9.90 2.09 -26.23
C ILE A 21 -10.11 3.15 -27.33
N GLY A 22 -9.04 3.54 -28.03
CA GLY A 22 -9.10 4.47 -29.15
C GLY A 22 -9.26 5.95 -28.73
N GLN A 23 -8.92 6.28 -27.49
CA GLN A 23 -8.95 7.66 -26.99
C GLN A 23 -7.58 8.34 -27.10
N SER A 24 -7.60 9.65 -27.22
CA SER A 24 -6.38 10.44 -27.30
C SER A 24 -5.64 10.47 -25.94
N PRO A 25 -4.30 10.44 -25.95
CA PRO A 25 -3.53 10.57 -24.72
C PRO A 25 -3.71 11.95 -24.08
N VAL A 26 -3.52 12.00 -22.76
CA VAL A 26 -3.56 13.25 -21.99
C VAL A 26 -2.16 13.61 -21.50
N THR A 27 -1.93 14.91 -21.28
CA THR A 27 -0.64 15.41 -20.81
C THR A 27 -0.54 15.48 -19.28
N THR A 28 -1.68 15.41 -18.59
CA THR A 28 -1.77 15.42 -17.13
C THR A 28 -2.99 14.64 -16.66
N LEU A 29 -2.91 14.02 -15.50
CA LEU A 29 -4.04 13.36 -14.86
C LEU A 29 -4.96 14.35 -14.15
N GLY A 30 -4.46 15.53 -13.81
CA GLY A 30 -5.20 16.57 -13.10
C GLY A 30 -4.34 17.26 -12.05
N THR A 31 -4.98 17.96 -11.12
CA THR A 31 -4.32 18.68 -10.03
C THR A 31 -4.64 18.05 -8.69
N VAL A 32 -3.65 18.00 -7.82
CA VAL A 32 -3.81 17.62 -6.41
C VAL A 32 -3.90 18.90 -5.59
N THR A 33 -4.96 19.06 -4.84
CA THR A 33 -5.11 20.19 -3.92
C THR A 33 -4.80 19.70 -2.50
N THR A 34 -3.76 20.25 -1.90
CA THR A 34 -3.42 19.97 -0.50
C THR A 34 -3.95 21.08 0.40
N ASP A 35 -4.46 20.68 1.56
CA ASP A 35 -4.83 21.67 2.60
C ASP A 35 -3.58 22.16 3.31
N VAL A 36 -3.17 23.38 2.97
CA VAL A 36 -2.02 24.04 3.61
C VAL A 36 -2.33 24.56 5.01
N THR A 37 -3.60 24.55 5.43
CA THR A 37 -4.00 25.16 6.71
C THR A 37 -4.06 24.17 7.86
N ASN A 38 -4.11 22.87 7.60
CA ASN A 38 -4.48 21.92 8.66
C ASN A 38 -3.67 20.62 8.75
N THR A 39 -2.67 20.35 8.04
CA THR A 39 -1.85 19.11 8.20
C THR A 39 -1.22 18.63 6.88
N GLY A 40 -1.31 19.40 5.81
CA GLY A 40 -0.83 18.93 4.50
C GLY A 40 -1.62 17.73 3.96
N GLN A 41 -2.81 17.50 4.48
CA GLN A 41 -3.67 16.43 4.04
C GLN A 41 -4.26 16.74 2.67
N GLU A 42 -4.20 15.79 1.78
CA GLU A 42 -4.79 15.85 0.46
C GLU A 42 -6.32 15.97 0.59
N ILE A 43 -6.88 17.13 0.17
CA ILE A 43 -8.33 17.37 0.28
C ILE A 43 -9.09 16.81 -0.93
N ALA A 44 -8.53 16.96 -2.11
CA ALA A 44 -9.17 16.50 -3.33
C ALA A 44 -8.17 16.33 -4.47
N ASN A 45 -8.30 15.24 -5.21
CA ASN A 45 -7.72 15.09 -6.52
C ASN A 45 -8.74 15.58 -7.56
N THR A 46 -8.42 16.67 -8.25
CA THR A 46 -9.23 17.13 -9.38
C THR A 46 -8.65 16.55 -10.67
N PHE A 47 -9.32 15.54 -11.19
CA PHE A 47 -8.91 14.91 -12.44
C PHE A 47 -9.26 15.80 -13.65
N ALA A 48 -8.51 15.63 -14.74
CA ALA A 48 -8.70 16.41 -15.96
C ALA A 48 -10.10 16.21 -16.57
N ASN A 49 -10.68 15.02 -16.45
CA ASN A 49 -12.06 14.72 -16.80
C ASN A 49 -12.54 13.45 -16.07
N PRO A 50 -13.87 13.17 -16.06
CA PRO A 50 -14.43 12.00 -15.36
C PRO A 50 -13.92 10.65 -15.87
N GLN A 51 -13.59 10.53 -17.14
CA GLN A 51 -13.05 9.30 -17.71
C GLN A 51 -11.66 8.99 -17.16
N ILE A 52 -10.83 10.02 -17.02
CA ILE A 52 -9.50 9.87 -16.40
C ILE A 52 -9.63 9.45 -14.95
N ALA A 53 -10.57 10.04 -14.19
CA ALA A 53 -10.83 9.64 -12.81
C ALA A 53 -11.21 8.16 -12.70
N MET A 54 -12.07 7.67 -13.58
CA MET A 54 -12.51 6.28 -13.61
C MET A 54 -11.35 5.33 -13.95
N ILE A 55 -10.54 5.65 -14.95
CA ILE A 55 -9.39 4.84 -15.38
C ILE A 55 -8.34 4.80 -14.28
N HIS A 56 -8.03 5.94 -13.67
CA HIS A 56 -7.09 6.02 -12.56
C HIS A 56 -7.55 5.20 -11.35
N GLY A 57 -8.84 5.30 -10.99
CA GLY A 57 -9.43 4.50 -9.92
C GLY A 57 -9.29 3.00 -10.17
N LEU A 58 -9.59 2.55 -11.39
CA LEU A 58 -9.43 1.15 -11.77
C LEU A 58 -7.96 0.71 -11.74
N LEU A 59 -7.04 1.57 -12.19
CA LEU A 59 -5.61 1.29 -12.14
C LEU A 59 -5.13 1.08 -10.70
N MET A 60 -5.58 1.93 -9.77
CA MET A 60 -5.23 1.80 -8.35
C MET A 60 -5.81 0.53 -7.73
N GLU A 61 -7.04 0.18 -8.06
CA GLU A 61 -7.68 -1.06 -7.59
C GLU A 61 -6.91 -2.29 -8.07
N VAL A 62 -6.62 -2.39 -9.36
CA VAL A 62 -5.86 -3.50 -9.93
C VAL A 62 -4.43 -3.57 -9.35
N THR A 63 -3.78 -2.43 -9.17
CA THR A 63 -2.45 -2.36 -8.55
C THR A 63 -2.47 -2.94 -7.13
N LYS A 64 -3.49 -2.60 -6.36
CA LYS A 64 -3.68 -3.14 -5.01
C LYS A 64 -3.92 -4.65 -5.03
N ASP A 65 -4.76 -5.13 -5.94
CA ASP A 65 -5.07 -6.56 -6.06
C ASP A 65 -3.83 -7.37 -6.44
N VAL A 66 -3.06 -6.90 -7.41
CA VAL A 66 -1.81 -7.55 -7.82
C VAL A 66 -0.78 -7.58 -6.69
N GLN A 67 -0.60 -6.47 -5.98
CA GLN A 67 0.34 -6.39 -4.88
C GLN A 67 -0.09 -7.22 -3.66
N ASN A 68 -1.39 -7.43 -3.49
CA ASN A 68 -1.93 -8.25 -2.40
C ASN A 68 -1.52 -9.73 -2.49
N GLU A 69 -1.08 -10.19 -3.65
CA GLU A 69 -0.52 -11.54 -3.82
C GLU A 69 0.80 -11.74 -3.06
N GLY A 70 1.52 -10.67 -2.72
CA GLY A 70 2.77 -10.72 -1.97
C GLY A 70 3.98 -11.12 -2.82
N TRP A 71 4.41 -10.24 -3.69
CA TRP A 71 5.58 -10.42 -4.54
C TRP A 71 6.88 -10.15 -3.77
N HIS A 72 8.01 -10.63 -4.28
CA HIS A 72 9.31 -10.44 -3.65
C HIS A 72 9.70 -8.96 -3.44
N PHE A 73 9.15 -8.04 -4.23
CA PHE A 73 9.46 -6.62 -4.14
C PHE A 73 8.61 -5.88 -3.10
N ASN A 74 7.48 -6.44 -2.66
CA ASN A 74 6.59 -5.79 -1.69
C ASN A 74 6.33 -6.63 -0.43
N LYS A 75 7.05 -7.73 -0.26
CA LYS A 75 6.94 -8.61 0.89
C LYS A 75 8.25 -8.63 1.68
N GLU A 76 8.15 -8.49 2.98
CA GLU A 76 9.27 -8.66 3.91
C GLU A 76 8.91 -9.67 4.98
N ASP A 77 9.78 -10.65 5.18
CA ASP A 77 9.65 -11.65 6.21
C ASP A 77 10.62 -11.35 7.37
N HIS A 78 10.30 -11.80 8.58
CA HIS A 78 11.14 -11.63 9.76
C HIS A 78 11.43 -10.18 10.16
N VAL A 79 10.48 -9.29 10.02
CA VAL A 79 10.64 -7.89 10.41
C VAL A 79 10.37 -7.74 11.90
N LEU A 80 11.40 -7.33 12.66
CA LEU A 80 11.24 -7.06 14.08
C LEU A 80 10.52 -5.74 14.31
N ARG A 81 9.47 -5.76 15.10
CA ARG A 81 8.71 -4.58 15.50
C ARG A 81 8.44 -4.58 16.99
N SER A 82 8.44 -3.38 17.55
CA SER A 82 8.10 -3.15 18.96
C SER A 82 6.71 -2.54 19.04
N PRO A 83 5.91 -2.89 20.05
CA PRO A 83 4.63 -2.21 20.28
C PRO A 83 4.87 -0.76 20.74
N ASP A 84 3.83 0.05 20.64
CA ASP A 84 3.84 1.42 21.17
C ASP A 84 3.83 1.44 22.71
N SER A 85 3.80 2.65 23.31
CA SER A 85 3.78 2.82 24.77
C SER A 85 2.57 2.18 25.44
N ASN A 86 1.48 1.96 24.70
CA ASN A 86 0.27 1.29 25.19
C ASN A 86 0.27 -0.22 24.93
N GLY A 87 1.33 -0.75 24.34
CA GLY A 87 1.42 -2.15 23.95
C GLY A 87 0.68 -2.50 22.66
N HIS A 88 0.32 -1.50 21.85
CA HIS A 88 -0.43 -1.70 20.61
C HIS A 88 0.47 -1.69 19.37
N TYR A 89 0.12 -2.51 18.39
CA TYR A 89 0.66 -2.44 17.04
C TYR A 89 -0.37 -1.80 16.13
N THR A 90 -0.18 -0.50 15.83
CA THR A 90 -1.02 0.22 14.87
C THR A 90 -0.65 -0.19 13.45
N ILE A 91 -1.63 -0.47 12.62
CA ILE A 91 -1.42 -0.90 11.24
C ILE A 91 -1.36 0.32 10.33
N PRO A 92 -0.21 0.61 9.68
CA PRO A 92 -0.13 1.66 8.67
C PRO A 92 -1.05 1.37 7.47
N THR A 93 -1.51 2.44 6.81
CA THR A 93 -2.44 2.32 5.68
C THR A 93 -1.85 1.63 4.45
N ASN A 94 -0.52 1.61 4.35
CA ASN A 94 0.21 0.96 3.26
C ASN A 94 0.55 -0.52 3.55
N TYR A 95 0.00 -1.11 4.60
CA TYR A 95 0.16 -2.53 4.87
C TYR A 95 -1.04 -3.31 4.32
N LEU A 96 -0.78 -4.22 3.39
CA LEU A 96 -1.80 -5.13 2.83
C LEU A 96 -1.96 -6.36 3.72
N ARG A 97 -0.85 -6.87 4.23
CA ARG A 97 -0.81 -7.99 5.17
C ARG A 97 0.14 -7.67 6.30
N TYR A 98 -0.24 -8.04 7.50
CA TYR A 98 0.56 -7.88 8.69
C TYR A 98 0.29 -9.05 9.62
N ASP A 99 1.19 -10.02 9.64
CA ASP A 99 1.00 -11.28 10.36
C ASP A 99 2.24 -11.63 11.18
N VAL A 100 2.08 -12.38 12.25
CA VAL A 100 3.20 -12.85 13.07
C VAL A 100 3.95 -13.94 12.31
N HIS A 101 5.28 -13.84 12.31
CA HIS A 101 6.11 -14.86 11.69
C HIS A 101 6.10 -16.17 12.50
N GLU A 102 5.63 -17.25 11.90
CA GLU A 102 5.39 -18.53 12.59
C GLU A 102 6.69 -19.27 13.02
N GLY A 103 7.82 -18.96 12.41
CA GLY A 103 9.07 -19.71 12.61
C GLY A 103 9.89 -19.32 13.85
N LEU A 104 9.84 -18.07 14.25
CA LEU A 104 10.69 -17.51 15.33
C LEU A 104 9.89 -16.90 16.47
N SER A 105 8.64 -16.63 16.27
CA SER A 105 7.76 -16.09 17.29
C SER A 105 6.87 -17.16 17.85
N ASP A 106 6.41 -16.85 19.02
CA ASP A 106 5.50 -17.62 19.80
C ASP A 106 4.29 -18.10 18.98
N ARG A 107 4.25 -19.40 18.69
CA ARG A 107 3.10 -20.06 18.03
C ARG A 107 1.80 -19.93 18.83
N THR A 108 1.85 -19.30 19.99
CA THR A 108 0.68 -19.03 20.83
C THR A 108 -0.06 -17.76 20.45
N LYS A 109 0.36 -17.06 19.39
CA LYS A 109 -0.26 -15.82 18.93
C LYS A 109 -0.83 -15.98 17.53
N ASP A 110 -2.09 -15.59 17.40
CA ASP A 110 -2.77 -15.45 16.12
C ASP A 110 -3.29 -14.01 16.04
N VAL A 111 -2.80 -13.25 15.07
CA VAL A 111 -3.14 -11.84 14.96
C VAL A 111 -4.12 -11.58 13.85
N VAL A 112 -5.09 -10.74 14.13
CA VAL A 112 -6.07 -10.25 13.17
C VAL A 112 -6.17 -8.74 13.23
N ARG A 113 -6.62 -8.13 12.16
CA ARG A 113 -6.86 -6.69 12.10
C ARG A 113 -8.21 -6.35 12.73
N LYS A 114 -8.18 -5.54 13.78
CA LYS A 114 -9.37 -4.94 14.40
C LYS A 114 -9.09 -3.50 14.77
N ASP A 115 -10.00 -2.60 14.45
CA ASP A 115 -9.91 -1.18 14.81
C ASP A 115 -8.56 -0.52 14.45
N GLY A 116 -8.04 -0.83 13.27
CA GLY A 116 -6.77 -0.30 12.78
C GLY A 116 -5.52 -0.77 13.53
N LYS A 117 -5.65 -1.78 14.38
CA LYS A 117 -4.58 -2.36 15.20
C LYS A 117 -4.54 -3.87 15.04
N LEU A 118 -3.43 -4.47 15.44
CA LEU A 118 -3.35 -5.91 15.59
C LEU A 118 -4.07 -6.34 16.89
N TYR A 119 -4.86 -7.38 16.78
CA TYR A 119 -5.55 -8.02 17.89
C TYR A 119 -5.08 -9.47 18.00
N ASP A 120 -4.67 -9.86 19.19
CA ASP A 120 -4.31 -11.25 19.49
C ASP A 120 -5.58 -12.07 19.70
N ASN A 121 -5.87 -12.95 18.76
CA ASN A 121 -7.08 -13.75 18.73
C ASN A 121 -7.02 -14.92 19.72
N VAL A 122 -5.83 -15.30 20.16
CA VAL A 122 -5.64 -16.38 21.16
C VAL A 122 -5.83 -15.84 22.58
N ASN A 123 -5.20 -14.71 22.89
CA ASN A 123 -5.26 -14.11 24.24
C ASN A 123 -6.37 -13.06 24.38
N HIS A 124 -7.12 -12.79 23.30
CA HIS A 124 -8.23 -11.83 23.26
C HIS A 124 -7.85 -10.43 23.75
N THR A 125 -6.74 -9.90 23.28
CA THR A 125 -6.23 -8.59 23.71
C THR A 125 -5.60 -7.81 22.56
N PHE A 126 -5.62 -6.48 22.65
CA PHE A 126 -4.84 -5.59 21.79
C PHE A 126 -3.43 -5.34 22.32
N VAL A 127 -3.16 -5.74 23.58
CA VAL A 127 -1.90 -5.44 24.25
C VAL A 127 -0.91 -6.59 24.02
N PHE A 128 0.26 -6.22 23.49
CA PHE A 128 1.39 -7.12 23.29
C PHE A 128 2.54 -6.70 24.20
N SER A 129 3.26 -7.67 24.74
CA SER A 129 4.46 -7.43 25.52
C SER A 129 5.70 -7.90 24.75
N GLY A 130 6.71 -7.02 24.68
CA GLY A 130 7.96 -7.32 23.99
C GLY A 130 7.87 -7.23 22.47
N ASP A 131 9.01 -7.42 21.84
CA ASP A 131 9.16 -7.34 20.40
C ASP A 131 8.74 -8.65 19.73
N HIS A 132 8.18 -8.55 18.55
CA HIS A 132 7.76 -9.69 17.75
C HIS A 132 8.26 -9.58 16.33
N TYR A 133 8.42 -10.72 15.66
CA TYR A 133 8.75 -10.81 14.25
C TYR A 133 7.48 -10.94 13.42
N PHE A 134 7.41 -10.17 12.34
CA PHE A 134 6.25 -10.13 11.47
C PHE A 134 6.61 -10.39 10.01
N ASP A 135 5.67 -10.95 9.30
CA ASP A 135 5.67 -11.03 7.84
C ASP A 135 4.73 -9.94 7.32
N ILE A 136 5.27 -9.03 6.53
CA ILE A 136 4.55 -7.83 6.11
C ILE A 136 4.50 -7.77 4.59
N THR A 137 3.32 -7.53 4.03
CA THR A 137 3.14 -7.20 2.62
C THR A 137 2.74 -5.74 2.52
N TYR A 138 3.53 -4.96 1.77
CA TYR A 138 3.32 -3.53 1.60
C TYR A 138 2.54 -3.22 0.34
N LEU A 139 1.79 -2.11 0.37
CA LEU A 139 1.28 -1.46 -0.82
C LEU A 139 2.26 -0.38 -1.25
N LEU A 140 2.97 -0.61 -2.34
CA LEU A 140 3.85 0.39 -2.95
C LEU A 140 3.05 1.32 -3.86
N ALA A 141 3.49 2.56 -3.99
CA ALA A 141 2.98 3.45 -5.03
C ALA A 141 3.20 2.85 -6.41
N PHE A 142 2.32 3.11 -7.35
CA PHE A 142 2.41 2.53 -8.70
C PHE A 142 3.77 2.77 -9.35
N ASN A 143 4.34 3.97 -9.17
CA ASN A 143 5.63 4.33 -9.75
C ASN A 143 6.83 3.58 -9.13
N ASP A 144 6.65 2.98 -7.96
CA ASP A 144 7.69 2.23 -7.25
C ASP A 144 7.61 0.71 -7.52
N VAL A 145 6.56 0.25 -8.19
CA VAL A 145 6.44 -1.14 -8.61
C VAL A 145 7.43 -1.41 -9.74
N PRO A 146 8.27 -2.46 -9.66
CA PRO A 146 9.21 -2.79 -10.72
C PRO A 146 8.49 -3.05 -12.05
N PRO A 147 9.04 -2.59 -13.16
CA PRO A 147 8.50 -2.92 -14.47
C PRO A 147 8.60 -4.43 -14.73
N ALA A 148 7.65 -4.93 -15.47
CA ALA A 148 7.59 -6.34 -15.83
C ALA A 148 8.75 -6.76 -16.76
#